data_a04ae7484e38844544aba0174766cc76
#
_entry.id   a04ae7484e38844544aba0174766cc76
#
_cell.length_a   1.000
_cell.length_b   1.000
_cell.length_c   1.000
_cell.angle_alpha   90.00
_cell.angle_beta   90.00
_cell.angle_gamma   90.00
#
_symmetry.space_group_name_H-M   'P 1'
#
loop_
_entity.id
_entity.type
_entity.pdbx_description
1 polymer ?
#
loop_
_entity_poly.entity_id
_entity_poly.type
_entity_poly.pdbx_seq_one_letter_code
_entity_poly.pdbx_strand_id
1 'polypeptide(L)'
;MNQNKQRAFVFIDGNNFYFKLKELSSRVDGKFKLLDFNFRGFAEWLVIPNQLIEIHYYVGALKRQRNEKSEKMYADQQKLIGKLQQQKIAITLGQLIQHPDKTFHEKGVDVRLAVEMIRFARQDKYDIAYLISSDTDLVAAVEETQSFNKRVQYVGVAKGQSFGLTKVADDVRLLRPEDIKTFLPQSLF
;
A
#
# COMPACT_ATOMS: atom_id res chain seq x y z
N MET A 1 -10.19 30.34 9.45
CA MET A 1 -10.92 29.66 8.36
C MET A 1 -10.81 28.17 8.62
N ASN A 2 -11.93 27.50 8.98
CA ASN A 2 -11.96 26.03 9.08
C ASN A 2 -11.81 25.48 7.67
N GLN A 3 -10.60 25.10 7.27
CA GLN A 3 -10.44 24.28 6.07
C GLN A 3 -11.18 22.97 6.32
N ASN A 4 -12.23 22.74 5.56
CA ASN A 4 -12.95 21.46 5.61
C ASN A 4 -11.94 20.35 5.30
N LYS A 5 -11.64 19.49 6.28
CA LYS A 5 -10.71 18.38 6.10
C LYS A 5 -11.23 17.46 5.01
N GLN A 6 -10.44 17.21 3.98
CA GLN A 6 -10.80 16.28 2.92
C GLN A 6 -10.84 14.83 3.43
N ARG A 7 -11.78 14.05 2.93
CA ARG A 7 -11.87 12.62 3.20
C ARG A 7 -10.75 11.91 2.46
N ALA A 8 -9.86 11.23 3.18
CA ALA A 8 -8.69 10.58 2.63
C ALA A 8 -8.82 9.06 2.65
N PHE A 9 -8.57 8.41 1.51
CA PHE A 9 -8.32 6.97 1.41
C PHE A 9 -6.84 6.72 1.15
N VAL A 10 -6.29 5.66 1.73
CA VAL A 10 -4.91 5.22 1.51
C VAL A 10 -4.94 3.86 0.80
N PHE A 11 -4.35 3.80 -0.39
CA PHE A 11 -4.22 2.59 -1.21
C PHE A 11 -2.78 2.12 -1.17
N ILE A 12 -2.54 0.93 -0.64
CA ILE A 12 -1.20 0.38 -0.43
C ILE A 12 -1.00 -0.85 -1.32
N ASP A 13 -0.13 -0.74 -2.29
CA ASP A 13 0.45 -1.90 -2.98
C ASP A 13 1.41 -2.61 -2.02
N GLY A 14 0.96 -3.73 -1.48
CA GLY A 14 1.66 -4.39 -0.38
C GLY A 14 3.04 -4.91 -0.75
N ASN A 15 3.20 -5.47 -1.95
CA ASN A 15 4.52 -5.96 -2.39
C ASN A 15 5.48 -4.80 -2.62
N ASN A 16 5.02 -3.76 -3.33
CA ASN A 16 5.82 -2.59 -3.62
C ASN A 16 6.25 -1.88 -2.32
N PHE A 17 5.30 -1.65 -1.42
CA PHE A 17 5.56 -0.99 -0.15
C PHE A 17 6.50 -1.79 0.76
N TYR A 18 6.38 -3.14 0.78
CA TYR A 18 7.30 -3.99 1.54
C TYR A 18 8.76 -3.77 1.14
N PHE A 19 9.04 -3.79 -0.16
CA PHE A 19 10.42 -3.58 -0.64
C PHE A 19 10.92 -2.18 -0.33
N LYS A 20 10.07 -1.16 -0.40
CA LYS A 20 10.41 0.22 -0.05
C LYS A 20 10.66 0.39 1.44
N LEU A 21 9.82 -0.19 2.28
CA LEU A 21 10.05 -0.19 3.74
C LEU A 21 11.35 -0.90 4.11
N LYS A 22 11.62 -2.04 3.48
CA LYS A 22 12.88 -2.77 3.70
C LYS A 22 14.10 -1.95 3.31
N GLU A 23 14.04 -1.23 2.20
CA GLU A 23 15.11 -0.33 1.76
C GLU A 23 15.30 0.84 2.72
N LEU A 24 14.22 1.52 3.10
CA LEU A 24 14.28 2.64 4.04
C LEU A 24 14.76 2.20 5.42
N SER A 25 14.27 1.06 5.94
CA SER A 25 14.63 0.55 7.25
C SER A 25 16.08 0.08 7.36
N SER A 26 16.71 -0.35 6.25
CA SER A 26 18.14 -0.71 6.23
C SER A 26 19.05 0.48 6.53
N ARG A 27 18.53 1.70 6.43
CA ARG A 27 19.23 2.95 6.73
C ARG A 27 18.91 3.49 8.14
N VAL A 28 18.01 2.80 8.84
CA VAL A 28 17.64 3.08 10.24
C VAL A 28 18.04 1.83 11.02
N ASP A 29 18.91 1.94 12.01
CA ASP A 29 19.38 0.81 12.82
C ASP A 29 18.20 -0.03 13.33
N GLY A 30 18.04 -1.25 12.78
CA GLY A 30 17.00 -2.17 13.23
C GLY A 30 16.72 -3.31 12.27
N LYS A 31 16.39 -4.48 12.82
CA LYS A 31 15.89 -5.62 12.04
C LYS A 31 14.45 -5.36 11.67
N PHE A 32 14.21 -4.90 10.43
CA PHE A 32 12.86 -4.68 9.91
C PHE A 32 12.05 -5.97 9.86
N LYS A 33 10.88 -5.93 10.49
CA LYS A 33 9.84 -6.94 10.34
C LYS A 33 8.55 -6.23 9.96
N LEU A 34 8.01 -6.52 8.76
CA LEU A 34 6.76 -5.95 8.29
C LEU A 34 5.58 -6.16 9.25
N LEU A 35 5.59 -7.30 9.96
CA LEU A 35 4.57 -7.67 10.94
C LEU A 35 4.45 -6.68 12.10
N ASP A 36 5.51 -5.97 12.41
CA ASP A 36 5.57 -5.07 13.56
C ASP A 36 5.41 -3.60 13.15
N PHE A 37 5.19 -3.33 11.84
CA PHE A 37 4.97 -1.98 11.34
C PHE A 37 3.58 -1.47 11.72
N ASN A 38 3.52 -0.24 12.23
CA ASN A 38 2.28 0.45 12.56
C ASN A 38 1.70 1.13 11.31
N PHE A 39 1.01 0.34 10.46
CA PHE A 39 0.40 0.82 9.22
C PHE A 39 -0.65 1.90 9.47
N ARG A 40 -1.48 1.73 10.53
CA ARG A 40 -2.54 2.68 10.82
C ARG A 40 -1.96 4.03 11.27
N GLY A 41 -1.02 4.02 12.22
CA GLY A 41 -0.34 5.24 12.65
C GLY A 41 0.38 5.95 11.51
N PHE A 42 1.03 5.17 10.62
CA PHE A 42 1.66 5.70 9.42
C PHE A 42 0.63 6.36 8.48
N ALA A 43 -0.50 5.73 8.20
CA ALA A 43 -1.54 6.30 7.35
C ALA A 43 -2.16 7.57 7.97
N GLU A 44 -2.43 7.56 9.28
CA GLU A 44 -2.93 8.74 10.01
C GLU A 44 -1.97 9.94 9.91
N TRP A 45 -0.67 9.69 10.06
CA TRP A 45 0.36 10.72 9.88
C TRP A 45 0.46 11.18 8.42
N LEU A 46 0.39 10.24 7.47
CA LEU A 46 0.56 10.52 6.04
C LEU A 46 -0.49 11.50 5.52
N VAL A 47 -1.73 11.34 5.97
CA VAL A 47 -2.88 12.09 5.43
C VAL A 47 -3.05 13.48 6.07
N ILE A 48 -2.31 13.85 7.11
CA ILE A 48 -2.41 15.16 7.76
C ILE A 48 -2.23 16.29 6.71
N PRO A 49 -3.12 17.30 6.68
CA PRO A 49 -4.17 17.65 7.63
C PRO A 49 -5.56 17.02 7.34
N ASN A 50 -5.67 16.13 6.37
CA ASN A 50 -6.92 15.52 5.95
C ASN A 50 -7.43 14.47 6.96
N GLN A 51 -8.65 14.00 6.78
CA GLN A 51 -9.27 12.98 7.62
C GLN A 51 -9.10 11.60 6.99
N LEU A 52 -8.39 10.71 7.67
CA LEU A 52 -8.31 9.30 7.25
C LEU A 52 -9.68 8.62 7.42
N ILE A 53 -10.22 8.09 6.34
CA ILE A 53 -11.48 7.34 6.33
C ILE A 53 -11.20 5.84 6.26
N GLU A 54 -10.47 5.39 5.23
CA GLU A 54 -10.16 3.97 5.03
C GLU A 54 -8.72 3.76 4.56
N ILE A 55 -8.19 2.58 4.88
CA ILE A 55 -6.91 2.06 4.39
C ILE A 55 -7.17 0.75 3.68
N HIS A 56 -6.71 0.63 2.44
CA HIS A 56 -6.83 -0.55 1.60
C HIS A 56 -5.43 -1.11 1.31
N TYR A 57 -5.22 -2.37 1.63
CA TYR A 57 -3.95 -3.08 1.43
C TYR A 57 -4.13 -4.20 0.41
N TYR A 58 -3.40 -4.13 -0.69
CA TYR A 58 -3.46 -5.06 -1.80
C TYR A 58 -2.23 -5.94 -1.81
N VAL A 59 -2.39 -7.24 -1.82
CA VAL A 59 -1.27 -8.20 -1.79
C VAL A 59 -1.64 -9.49 -2.53
N GLY A 60 -0.66 -10.08 -3.18
CA GLY A 60 -0.81 -11.38 -3.82
C GLY A 60 -1.14 -12.48 -2.82
N ALA A 61 -2.07 -13.37 -3.16
CA ALA A 61 -2.35 -14.55 -2.36
C ALA A 61 -1.19 -15.54 -2.48
N LEU A 62 -0.78 -16.15 -1.36
CA LEU A 62 0.19 -17.24 -1.35
C LEU A 62 -0.54 -18.57 -1.25
N LYS A 63 -0.12 -19.57 -2.04
CA LYS A 63 -0.60 -20.94 -1.90
C LYS A 63 0.30 -21.71 -0.93
N ARG A 64 -0.34 -22.42 -0.02
CA ARG A 64 0.34 -23.42 0.79
C ARG A 64 0.77 -24.61 -0.09
N GLN A 65 2.08 -24.82 -0.24
CA GLN A 65 2.66 -25.96 -0.93
C GLN A 65 3.34 -26.85 0.12
N ARG A 66 3.51 -28.15 -0.23
CA ARG A 66 4.12 -29.16 0.66
C ARG A 66 5.66 -29.03 0.72
N ASN A 67 6.16 -27.84 1.01
CA ASN A 67 7.57 -27.61 1.30
C ASN A 67 7.71 -26.55 2.40
N GLU A 68 8.72 -26.68 3.23
CA GLU A 68 8.95 -25.88 4.44
C GLU A 68 8.96 -24.36 4.15
N LYS A 69 9.62 -23.96 3.04
CA LYS A 69 9.70 -22.55 2.65
C LYS A 69 8.32 -21.96 2.34
N SER A 70 7.49 -22.68 1.58
CA SER A 70 6.15 -22.24 1.22
C SER A 70 5.22 -22.21 2.43
N GLU A 71 5.31 -23.19 3.32
CA GLU A 71 4.53 -23.21 4.56
C GLU A 71 4.87 -22.03 5.46
N LYS A 72 6.16 -21.70 5.60
CA LYS A 72 6.59 -20.52 6.36
C LYS A 72 6.09 -19.23 5.74
N MET A 73 6.23 -19.05 4.42
CA MET A 73 5.75 -17.85 3.73
C MET A 73 4.24 -17.68 3.87
N TYR A 74 3.47 -18.77 3.74
CA TYR A 74 2.04 -18.75 3.94
C TYR A 74 1.66 -18.38 5.39
N ALA A 75 2.31 -18.99 6.37
CA ALA A 75 2.08 -18.68 7.78
C ALA A 75 2.40 -17.21 8.10
N ASP A 76 3.48 -16.66 7.55
CA ASP A 76 3.85 -15.26 7.73
C ASP A 76 2.83 -14.32 7.06
N GLN A 77 2.29 -14.67 5.88
CA GLN A 77 1.20 -13.92 5.26
C GLN A 77 -0.07 -13.94 6.12
N GLN A 78 -0.45 -15.09 6.70
CA GLN A 78 -1.62 -15.16 7.58
C GLN A 78 -1.44 -14.28 8.83
N LYS A 79 -0.24 -14.24 9.41
CA LYS A 79 0.08 -13.34 10.53
C LYS A 79 -0.04 -11.88 10.11
N LEU A 80 0.47 -11.51 8.92
CA LEU A 80 0.34 -10.16 8.39
C LEU A 80 -1.14 -9.77 8.22
N ILE A 81 -1.94 -10.63 7.61
CA ILE A 81 -3.39 -10.42 7.45
C ILE A 81 -4.05 -10.16 8.81
N GLY A 82 -3.79 -11.00 9.81
CA GLY A 82 -4.32 -10.80 11.15
C GLY A 82 -3.92 -9.46 11.79
N LYS A 83 -2.66 -9.05 11.62
CA LYS A 83 -2.15 -7.76 12.10
C LYS A 83 -2.79 -6.56 11.40
N LEU A 84 -2.97 -6.64 10.08
CA LEU A 84 -3.65 -5.60 9.31
C LEU A 84 -5.12 -5.45 9.71
N GLN A 85 -5.82 -6.58 9.92
CA GLN A 85 -7.21 -6.58 10.39
C GLN A 85 -7.34 -5.95 11.79
N GLN A 86 -6.43 -6.27 12.72
CA GLN A 86 -6.38 -5.63 14.04
C GLN A 86 -6.21 -4.10 13.95
N GLN A 87 -5.52 -3.62 12.92
CA GLN A 87 -5.34 -2.20 12.63
C GLN A 87 -6.50 -1.59 11.81
N LYS A 88 -7.59 -2.34 11.58
CA LYS A 88 -8.77 -1.92 10.80
C LYS A 88 -8.42 -1.53 9.36
N ILE A 89 -7.60 -2.33 8.71
CA ILE A 89 -7.19 -2.16 7.31
C ILE A 89 -7.96 -3.16 6.46
N ALA A 90 -8.59 -2.68 5.39
CA ALA A 90 -9.23 -3.52 4.39
C ALA A 90 -8.16 -4.23 3.55
N ILE A 91 -8.29 -5.55 3.38
CA ILE A 91 -7.29 -6.35 2.67
C ILE A 91 -7.93 -6.96 1.44
N THR A 92 -7.28 -6.76 0.31
CA THR A 92 -7.65 -7.38 -0.97
C THR A 92 -6.54 -8.32 -1.41
N LEU A 93 -6.87 -9.61 -1.56
CA LEU A 93 -5.94 -10.62 -2.04
C LEU A 93 -6.05 -10.78 -3.56
N GLY A 94 -4.90 -10.86 -4.23
CA GLY A 94 -4.83 -11.25 -5.64
C GLY A 94 -5.34 -12.67 -5.87
N GLN A 95 -5.64 -12.99 -7.13
CA GLN A 95 -6.08 -14.34 -7.51
C GLN A 95 -4.89 -15.24 -7.80
N LEU A 96 -4.97 -16.48 -7.32
CA LEU A 96 -4.02 -17.54 -7.69
C LEU A 96 -4.54 -18.28 -8.91
N ILE A 97 -3.79 -18.20 -10.01
CA ILE A 97 -4.10 -18.96 -11.24
C ILE A 97 -3.15 -20.14 -11.33
N GLN A 98 -3.71 -21.34 -11.45
CA GLN A 98 -2.93 -22.54 -11.70
C GLN A 98 -2.66 -22.67 -13.20
N HIS A 99 -1.38 -22.82 -13.56
CA HIS A 99 -0.96 -23.12 -14.91
C HIS A 99 -1.00 -24.65 -15.19
N PRO A 100 -0.98 -25.07 -16.47
CA PRO A 100 -1.01 -26.49 -16.86
C PRO A 100 0.15 -27.31 -16.28
N ASP A 101 1.31 -26.66 -16.01
CA ASP A 101 2.49 -27.27 -15.37
C ASP A 101 2.34 -27.39 -13.84
N LYS A 102 1.15 -27.14 -13.31
CA LYS A 102 0.81 -27.13 -11.87
C LYS A 102 1.51 -26.03 -11.07
N THR A 103 2.19 -25.07 -11.70
CA THR A 103 2.67 -23.87 -11.02
C THR A 103 1.52 -22.92 -10.74
N PHE A 104 1.70 -22.03 -9.74
CA PHE A 104 0.71 -21.03 -9.38
C PHE A 104 1.35 -19.67 -9.54
N HIS A 105 0.66 -18.80 -10.27
CA HIS A 105 1.02 -17.41 -10.40
C HIS A 105 -0.07 -16.54 -9.77
N GLU A 106 0.35 -15.59 -8.98
CA GLU A 106 -0.53 -14.53 -8.49
C GLU A 106 -0.78 -13.55 -9.63
N LYS A 107 -2.02 -13.10 -9.79
CA LYS A 107 -2.40 -12.12 -10.81
C LYS A 107 -3.48 -11.17 -10.29
N GLY A 108 -3.44 -9.95 -10.82
CA GLY A 108 -4.54 -9.01 -10.75
C GLY A 108 -4.62 -8.18 -9.48
N VAL A 109 -3.56 -8.12 -8.66
CA VAL A 109 -3.48 -7.21 -7.51
C VAL A 109 -3.56 -5.77 -7.97
N ASP A 110 -2.71 -5.38 -8.92
CA ASP A 110 -2.63 -4.01 -9.44
C ASP A 110 -3.92 -3.62 -10.15
N VAL A 111 -4.47 -4.54 -10.95
CA VAL A 111 -5.78 -4.35 -11.60
C VAL A 111 -6.89 -4.16 -10.57
N ARG A 112 -6.86 -4.92 -9.48
CA ARG A 112 -7.85 -4.79 -8.41
C ARG A 112 -7.71 -3.45 -7.68
N LEU A 113 -6.48 -3.03 -7.37
CA LEU A 113 -6.20 -1.72 -6.79
C LEU A 113 -6.72 -0.61 -7.70
N ALA A 114 -6.37 -0.63 -8.99
CA ALA A 114 -6.81 0.35 -9.98
C ALA A 114 -8.34 0.45 -10.05
N VAL A 115 -9.02 -0.70 -10.21
CA VAL A 115 -10.49 -0.77 -10.32
C VAL A 115 -11.17 -0.27 -9.04
N GLU A 116 -10.66 -0.62 -7.85
CA GLU A 116 -11.26 -0.19 -6.58
C GLU A 116 -11.03 1.30 -6.32
N MET A 117 -9.85 1.84 -6.65
CA MET A 117 -9.57 3.27 -6.55
C MET A 117 -10.55 4.09 -7.40
N ILE A 118 -10.73 3.73 -8.68
CA ILE A 118 -11.69 4.37 -9.59
C ILE A 118 -13.13 4.19 -9.11
N ARG A 119 -13.51 2.98 -8.70
CA ARG A 119 -14.87 2.68 -8.22
C ARG A 119 -15.25 3.54 -7.02
N PHE A 120 -14.36 3.69 -6.05
CA PHE A 120 -14.60 4.50 -4.86
C PHE A 120 -14.63 6.00 -5.19
N ALA A 121 -13.82 6.46 -6.15
CA ALA A 121 -13.87 7.83 -6.67
C ALA A 121 -15.25 8.13 -7.27
N ARG A 122 -15.73 7.26 -8.17
CA ARG A 122 -17.06 7.38 -8.80
C ARG A 122 -18.21 7.32 -7.79
N GLN A 123 -18.05 6.58 -6.69
CA GLN A 123 -19.02 6.47 -5.61
C GLN A 123 -18.93 7.63 -4.59
N ASP A 124 -18.07 8.61 -4.82
CA ASP A 124 -17.81 9.73 -3.91
C ASP A 124 -17.43 9.30 -2.47
N LYS A 125 -16.65 8.22 -2.33
CA LYS A 125 -16.24 7.69 -1.03
C LYS A 125 -15.12 8.51 -0.38
N TYR A 126 -14.31 9.20 -1.16
CA TYR A 126 -13.20 10.03 -0.70
C TYR A 126 -13.04 11.29 -1.58
N ASP A 127 -12.26 12.23 -1.10
CA ASP A 127 -11.90 13.46 -1.83
C ASP A 127 -10.46 13.41 -2.34
N ILE A 128 -9.57 12.70 -1.60
CA ILE A 128 -8.17 12.50 -1.95
C ILE A 128 -7.74 11.04 -1.73
N ALA A 129 -7.08 10.46 -2.72
CA ALA A 129 -6.43 9.15 -2.66
C ALA A 129 -4.93 9.31 -2.42
N TYR A 130 -4.39 8.61 -1.43
CA TYR A 130 -2.95 8.44 -1.21
C TYR A 130 -2.53 7.10 -1.80
N LEU A 131 -1.85 7.13 -2.94
CA LEU A 131 -1.40 5.94 -3.66
C LEU A 131 0.04 5.60 -3.31
N ILE A 132 0.24 4.49 -2.62
CA ILE A 132 1.57 3.98 -2.23
C ILE A 132 1.92 2.81 -3.16
N SER A 133 2.57 3.12 -4.25
CA SER A 133 3.10 2.17 -5.25
C SER A 133 4.21 2.85 -6.05
N SER A 134 5.00 2.09 -6.80
CA SER A 134 5.90 2.63 -7.83
C SER A 134 5.56 2.06 -9.21
N ASP A 135 4.41 1.39 -9.32
CA ASP A 135 3.98 0.76 -10.55
C ASP A 135 3.43 1.81 -11.53
N THR A 136 4.08 1.91 -12.68
CA THR A 136 3.69 2.85 -13.75
C THR A 136 2.37 2.44 -14.44
N ASP A 137 1.97 1.16 -14.34
CA ASP A 137 0.72 0.67 -14.92
C ASP A 137 -0.52 1.29 -14.25
N LEU A 138 -0.33 1.91 -13.06
CA LEU A 138 -1.38 2.64 -12.35
C LEU A 138 -1.63 4.06 -12.86
N VAL A 139 -0.85 4.57 -13.83
CA VAL A 139 -1.01 5.93 -14.38
C VAL A 139 -2.43 6.15 -14.90
N ALA A 140 -2.95 5.24 -15.72
CA ALA A 140 -4.31 5.35 -16.25
C ALA A 140 -5.39 5.37 -15.14
N ALA A 141 -5.16 4.66 -14.04
CA ALA A 141 -6.08 4.67 -12.90
C ALA A 141 -6.05 6.00 -12.14
N VAL A 142 -4.88 6.65 -12.07
CA VAL A 142 -4.76 8.01 -11.49
C VAL A 142 -5.52 9.02 -12.34
N GLU A 143 -5.29 9.04 -13.65
CA GLU A 143 -5.96 9.96 -14.58
C GLU A 143 -7.49 9.77 -14.55
N GLU A 144 -7.97 8.52 -14.57
CA GLU A 144 -9.39 8.23 -14.48
C GLU A 144 -9.99 8.65 -13.13
N THR A 145 -9.26 8.44 -12.02
CA THR A 145 -9.69 8.89 -10.69
C THR A 145 -9.86 10.41 -10.64
N GLN A 146 -8.95 11.17 -11.26
CA GLN A 146 -9.00 12.62 -11.34
C GLN A 146 -10.19 13.11 -12.19
N SER A 147 -10.63 12.34 -13.19
CA SER A 147 -11.81 12.67 -14.01
C SER A 147 -13.10 12.77 -13.18
N PHE A 148 -13.15 12.12 -12.00
CA PHE A 148 -14.24 12.23 -11.01
C PHE A 148 -14.04 13.38 -10.00
N ASN A 149 -13.20 14.37 -10.31
CA ASN A 149 -12.85 15.50 -9.42
C ASN A 149 -12.24 15.06 -8.09
N LYS A 150 -11.49 13.94 -8.09
CA LYS A 150 -10.74 13.46 -6.92
C LYS A 150 -9.27 13.78 -7.11
N ARG A 151 -8.61 14.11 -6.00
CA ARG A 151 -7.17 14.32 -6.01
C ARG A 151 -6.43 13.02 -5.75
N VAL A 152 -5.25 12.89 -6.33
CA VAL A 152 -4.36 11.74 -6.08
C VAL A 152 -3.00 12.25 -5.64
N GLN A 153 -2.56 11.84 -4.46
CA GLN A 153 -1.19 12.03 -3.99
C GLN A 153 -0.41 10.74 -4.17
N TYR A 154 0.62 10.80 -5.00
CA TYR A 154 1.58 9.71 -5.15
C TYR A 154 2.54 9.68 -3.96
N VAL A 155 2.71 8.50 -3.34
CA VAL A 155 3.63 8.27 -2.22
C VAL A 155 4.66 7.22 -2.62
N GLY A 156 5.90 7.63 -2.74
CA GLY A 156 7.01 6.78 -3.16
C GLY A 156 8.25 6.96 -2.30
N VAL A 157 9.38 6.45 -2.77
CA VAL A 157 10.72 6.74 -2.24
C VAL A 157 11.62 7.21 -3.38
N ALA A 158 12.62 8.04 -3.08
CA ALA A 158 13.46 8.66 -4.10
C ALA A 158 14.12 7.63 -5.04
N LYS A 159 14.61 6.50 -4.47
CA LYS A 159 15.17 5.43 -5.29
C LYS A 159 14.05 4.53 -5.83
N GLY A 160 13.95 4.45 -7.17
CA GLY A 160 12.93 3.66 -7.86
C GLY A 160 11.52 4.26 -7.73
N GLN A 161 11.41 5.59 -7.70
CA GLN A 161 10.13 6.27 -7.88
C GLN A 161 9.61 6.05 -9.29
N SER A 162 8.28 6.06 -9.44
CA SER A 162 7.64 6.05 -10.76
C SER A 162 7.59 7.45 -11.33
N PHE A 163 8.34 7.70 -12.39
CA PHE A 163 8.28 8.99 -13.11
C PHE A 163 6.90 9.21 -13.75
N GLY A 164 6.24 8.13 -14.19
CA GLY A 164 4.88 8.21 -14.73
C GLY A 164 3.90 8.74 -13.69
N LEU A 165 3.87 8.13 -12.50
CA LEU A 165 3.00 8.56 -11.39
C LEU A 165 3.37 9.97 -10.91
N THR A 166 4.67 10.29 -10.82
CA THR A 166 5.14 11.64 -10.45
C THR A 166 4.61 12.72 -11.39
N LYS A 167 4.46 12.39 -12.68
CA LYS A 167 4.01 13.35 -13.70
C LYS A 167 2.50 13.60 -13.66
N VAL A 168 1.70 12.60 -13.33
CA VAL A 168 0.23 12.67 -13.42
C VAL A 168 -0.46 12.96 -12.07
N ALA A 169 0.18 12.63 -10.95
CA ALA A 169 -0.41 12.87 -9.64
C ALA A 169 -0.50 14.37 -9.32
N ASP A 170 -1.53 14.78 -8.57
CA ASP A 170 -1.71 16.16 -8.11
C ASP A 170 -0.64 16.61 -7.13
N ASP A 171 -0.16 15.66 -6.29
CA ASP A 171 0.92 15.86 -5.33
C ASP A 171 1.83 14.64 -5.27
N VAL A 172 3.09 14.88 -4.91
CA VAL A 172 4.10 13.82 -4.76
C VAL A 172 4.74 13.92 -3.38
N ARG A 173 4.77 12.81 -2.65
CA ARG A 173 5.50 12.67 -1.40
C ARG A 173 6.51 11.56 -1.49
N LEU A 174 7.78 11.89 -1.39
CA LEU A 174 8.87 10.90 -1.33
C LEU A 174 9.26 10.67 0.12
N LEU A 175 9.02 9.45 0.60
CA LEU A 175 9.34 9.04 1.96
C LEU A 175 10.85 8.96 2.17
N ARG A 176 11.28 9.38 3.36
CA ARG A 176 12.64 9.28 3.88
C ARG A 176 12.72 8.28 5.03
N PRO A 177 13.89 7.79 5.41
CA PRO A 177 14.05 6.91 6.56
C PRO A 177 13.43 7.46 7.85
N GLU A 178 13.56 8.77 8.07
CA GLU A 178 13.02 9.45 9.25
C GLU A 178 11.50 9.40 9.31
N ASP A 179 10.82 9.45 8.15
CA ASP A 179 9.37 9.44 8.04
C ASP A 179 8.75 8.11 8.52
N ILE A 180 9.50 7.00 8.41
CA ILE A 180 9.01 5.67 8.81
C ILE A 180 9.48 5.23 10.19
N LYS A 181 10.51 5.87 10.74
CA LYS A 181 11.19 5.46 11.98
C LYS A 181 10.22 5.32 13.16
N THR A 182 9.29 6.25 13.31
CA THR A 182 8.31 6.26 14.41
C THR A 182 7.31 5.09 14.33
N PHE A 183 7.11 4.52 13.14
CA PHE A 183 6.15 3.44 12.89
C PHE A 183 6.80 2.05 12.87
N LEU A 184 8.12 2.01 12.99
CA LEU A 184 8.86 0.77 13.23
C LEU A 184 8.82 0.41 14.71
N PRO A 185 8.91 -0.89 15.06
CA PRO A 185 9.03 -1.29 16.45
C PRO A 185 10.27 -0.64 17.06
N GLN A 186 10.09 0.05 18.16
CA GLN A 186 11.23 0.50 18.95
C GLN A 186 11.89 -0.76 19.52
N SER A 187 13.18 -0.98 19.19
CA SER A 187 13.96 -2.00 19.89
C SER A 187 13.99 -1.59 21.37
N LEU A 188 13.26 -2.33 22.19
CA LEU A 188 13.50 -2.30 23.63
C LEU A 188 14.94 -2.80 23.81
N PHE A 189 15.77 -1.98 24.40
CA PHE A 189 17.16 -2.25 24.75
C PHE A 189 17.33 -3.55 25.51
#